data_63102c10cce587798b2f155e6461679d
#
_entry.id   63102c10cce587798b2f155e6461679d
#
_cell.length_a   1.000
_cell.length_b   1.000
_cell.length_c   1.000
_cell.angle_alpha   90.00
_cell.angle_beta   90.00
_cell.angle_gamma   90.00
#
_symmetry.space_group_name_H-M   'P 1'
#
loop_
_entity.id
_entity.type
_entity.pdbx_description
1 polymer ?
#
loop_
_entity_poly.entity_id
_entity_poly.type
_entity_poly.pdbx_seq_one_letter_code
_entity_poly.pdbx_strand_id
1 'polypeptide(L)'
;MGRKKDDPDMKNGNILKWKRAAERYLMKRCFFTILHAAQLSDEKGGRREVIWDTDDALLRTDYRKIPKQDVAEVIIQALLWPEAIGRSIDIASLPIENQSGNNNNNNVKDGSPNDWLRFWSRPGNCVYPADFDDLKFK
;
A
#
# COMPACT_ATOMS: atom_id res chain seq x y z
N MET A 1 22.53 -4.80 -19.82
CA MET A 1 21.58 -5.93 -19.88
C MET A 1 20.29 -5.43 -20.53
N GLY A 2 19.97 -5.93 -21.72
CA GLY A 2 18.74 -5.57 -22.41
C GLY A 2 17.52 -6.07 -21.62
N ARG A 3 16.57 -5.18 -21.33
CA ARG A 3 15.25 -5.56 -20.79
C ARG A 3 14.60 -6.53 -21.76
N LYS A 4 14.08 -7.64 -21.23
CA LYS A 4 13.39 -8.64 -22.07
C LYS A 4 12.16 -8.00 -22.72
N LYS A 5 11.92 -8.29 -23.99
CA LYS A 5 10.77 -7.79 -24.79
C LYS A 5 9.39 -8.06 -24.17
N ASP A 6 9.31 -8.92 -23.15
CA ASP A 6 8.10 -9.34 -22.48
C ASP A 6 7.90 -8.70 -21.09
N ASP A 7 8.68 -7.66 -20.75
CA ASP A 7 8.48 -6.91 -19.54
C ASP A 7 7.10 -6.22 -19.59
N PRO A 8 6.18 -6.50 -18.65
CA PRO A 8 4.85 -5.87 -18.62
C PRO A 8 4.90 -4.34 -18.61
N ASP A 9 5.96 -3.78 -18.03
CA ASP A 9 6.19 -2.33 -18.00
C ASP A 9 6.45 -1.76 -19.38
N MET A 10 7.13 -2.50 -20.25
CA MET A 10 7.34 -2.10 -21.64
C MET A 10 6.05 -2.09 -22.48
N LYS A 11 5.14 -3.05 -22.21
CA LYS A 11 3.83 -3.09 -22.88
C LYS A 11 2.92 -1.93 -22.47
N ASN A 12 3.09 -1.42 -21.27
CA ASN A 12 2.29 -0.33 -20.70
C ASN A 12 2.98 1.05 -20.80
N GLY A 13 3.93 1.23 -21.71
CA GLY A 13 4.59 2.53 -21.93
C GLY A 13 5.42 3.01 -20.74
N ASN A 14 6.03 2.09 -20.00
CA ASN A 14 6.81 2.38 -18.80
C ASN A 14 6.01 3.08 -17.68
N ILE A 15 4.75 2.72 -17.50
CA ILE A 15 3.85 3.34 -16.51
C ILE A 15 4.46 3.33 -15.11
N LEU A 16 5.05 2.21 -14.68
CA LEU A 16 5.67 2.10 -13.36
C LEU A 16 6.83 3.07 -13.19
N LYS A 17 7.64 3.26 -14.24
CA LYS A 17 8.73 4.23 -14.24
C LYS A 17 8.22 5.65 -14.02
N TRP A 18 7.16 6.05 -14.72
CA TRP A 18 6.57 7.37 -14.59
C TRP A 18 5.89 7.57 -13.22
N LYS A 19 5.21 6.54 -12.70
CA LYS A 19 4.64 6.59 -11.35
C LYS A 19 5.73 6.82 -10.29
N ARG A 20 6.82 6.07 -10.35
CA ARG A 20 7.95 6.23 -9.42
C ARG A 20 8.61 7.60 -9.53
N ALA A 21 8.76 8.14 -10.74
CA ALA A 21 9.28 9.47 -10.95
C ALA A 21 8.37 10.56 -10.33
N ALA A 22 7.07 10.43 -10.50
CA ALA A 22 6.09 11.34 -9.91
C ALA A 22 6.11 11.28 -8.36
N GLU A 23 6.17 10.08 -7.78
CA GLU A 23 6.30 9.88 -6.34
C GLU A 23 7.54 10.57 -5.78
N ARG A 24 8.70 10.37 -6.42
CA ARG A 24 9.95 11.02 -6.00
C ARG A 24 9.90 12.54 -6.10
N TYR A 25 9.27 13.05 -7.15
CA TYR A 25 9.05 14.49 -7.28
C TYR A 25 8.20 15.03 -6.13
N LEU A 26 7.11 14.33 -5.80
CA LEU A 26 6.23 14.68 -4.69
C LEU A 26 6.99 14.70 -3.35
N MET A 27 7.76 13.64 -3.08
CA MET A 27 8.51 13.48 -1.83
C MET A 27 9.51 14.63 -1.56
N LYS A 28 10.03 15.26 -2.62
CA LYS A 28 10.98 16.37 -2.54
C LYS A 28 10.30 17.74 -2.33
N ARG A 29 8.98 17.84 -2.49
CA ARG A 29 8.29 19.14 -2.64
C ARG A 29 7.27 19.45 -1.57
N CYS A 30 6.65 18.45 -0.97
CA CYS A 30 5.57 18.66 -0.01
C CYS A 30 5.47 17.53 1.02
N PHE A 31 4.63 17.73 2.00
CA PHE A 31 4.19 16.65 2.87
C PHE A 31 3.36 15.66 2.05
N PHE A 32 3.61 14.38 2.23
CA PHE A 32 3.01 13.34 1.43
C PHE A 32 2.66 12.10 2.26
N THR A 33 1.71 11.34 1.77
CA THR A 33 1.47 9.94 2.11
C THR A 33 1.24 9.20 0.81
N ILE A 34 2.04 8.20 0.53
CA ILE A 34 1.94 7.38 -0.69
C ILE A 34 1.51 5.98 -0.29
N LEU A 35 0.42 5.52 -0.88
CA LEU A 35 -0.15 4.20 -0.65
C LEU A 35 -0.13 3.41 -1.97
N HIS A 36 0.63 2.32 -1.99
CA HIS A 36 0.62 1.38 -3.10
C HIS A 36 -0.39 0.27 -2.78
N ALA A 37 -1.58 0.39 -3.30
CA ALA A 37 -2.61 -0.59 -3.09
C ALA A 37 -2.34 -1.88 -3.90
N ALA A 38 -2.54 -3.03 -3.26
CA ALA A 38 -2.65 -4.31 -3.94
C ALA A 38 -3.79 -4.31 -4.97
N GLN A 39 -4.02 -5.40 -5.67
CA GLN A 39 -5.10 -5.50 -6.64
C GLN A 39 -6.45 -5.11 -6.00
N LEU A 40 -7.09 -4.09 -6.55
CA LEU A 40 -8.38 -3.62 -6.07
C LEU A 40 -9.47 -4.65 -6.33
N SER A 41 -10.33 -4.89 -5.34
CA SER A 41 -11.50 -5.74 -5.47
C SER A 41 -12.79 -4.97 -5.19
N ASP A 42 -13.91 -5.45 -5.76
CA ASP A 42 -15.25 -4.91 -5.53
C ASP A 42 -15.94 -5.57 -4.33
N GLU A 43 -15.21 -6.37 -3.55
CA GLU A 43 -15.72 -6.96 -2.32
C GLU A 43 -16.08 -5.87 -1.30
N LYS A 44 -17.02 -6.19 -0.40
CA LYS A 44 -17.39 -5.29 0.69
C LYS A 44 -16.20 -5.11 1.64
N GLY A 45 -15.82 -3.86 1.90
CA GLY A 45 -14.80 -3.51 2.88
C GLY A 45 -15.27 -3.67 4.33
N GLY A 46 -14.34 -3.41 5.27
CA GLY A 46 -14.60 -3.50 6.71
C GLY A 46 -14.72 -4.91 7.25
N ARG A 47 -14.37 -5.93 6.47
CA ARG A 47 -14.44 -7.35 6.86
C ARG A 47 -13.11 -8.00 7.11
N ARG A 48 -12.03 -7.36 6.70
CA ARG A 48 -10.67 -7.89 6.75
C ARG A 48 -9.76 -6.87 7.38
N GLU A 49 -8.77 -7.34 8.11
CA GLU A 49 -7.70 -6.48 8.58
C GLU A 49 -6.88 -5.99 7.38
N VAL A 50 -6.63 -4.69 7.32
CA VAL A 50 -5.69 -4.10 6.38
C VAL A 50 -4.30 -4.20 6.97
N ILE A 51 -3.38 -4.71 6.18
CA ILE A 51 -1.97 -4.81 6.54
C ILE A 51 -1.13 -3.93 5.62
N TRP A 52 0.04 -3.57 6.08
CA TRP A 52 1.00 -2.88 5.25
C TRP A 52 2.42 -3.44 5.42
N ASP A 53 3.20 -3.27 4.38
CA ASP A 53 4.62 -3.56 4.37
C ASP A 53 5.33 -2.60 3.42
N THR A 54 6.61 -2.83 3.14
CA THR A 54 7.43 -1.99 2.28
C THR A 54 8.12 -2.82 1.22
N ASP A 55 8.56 -2.16 0.14
CA ASP A 55 9.44 -2.73 -0.88
C ASP A 55 8.90 -4.03 -1.51
N ASP A 56 7.61 -4.02 -1.86
CA ASP A 56 6.92 -5.13 -2.50
C ASP A 56 6.93 -6.45 -1.68
N ALA A 57 7.18 -6.37 -0.36
CA ALA A 57 7.19 -7.56 0.50
C ALA A 57 5.85 -8.30 0.47
N LEU A 58 4.73 -7.58 0.35
CA LEU A 58 3.40 -8.17 0.24
C LEU A 58 3.20 -9.01 -1.02
N LEU A 59 3.94 -8.74 -2.11
CA LEU A 59 3.88 -9.55 -3.34
C LEU A 59 4.43 -10.96 -3.16
N ARG A 60 5.22 -11.18 -2.12
CA ARG A 60 5.77 -12.51 -1.76
C ARG A 60 4.82 -13.33 -0.91
N THR A 61 3.68 -12.76 -0.57
CA THR A 61 2.61 -13.38 0.23
C THR A 61 1.40 -13.66 -0.64
N ASP A 62 0.40 -14.33 -0.08
CA ASP A 62 -0.90 -14.51 -0.73
C ASP A 62 -1.82 -13.28 -0.58
N TYR A 63 -1.35 -12.23 0.07
CA TYR A 63 -2.10 -10.98 0.34
C TYR A 63 -2.02 -10.06 -0.88
N ARG A 64 -2.80 -10.37 -1.92
CA ARG A 64 -2.70 -9.69 -3.21
C ARG A 64 -3.89 -8.83 -3.57
N LYS A 65 -4.87 -8.72 -2.68
CA LYS A 65 -6.10 -7.97 -2.94
C LYS A 65 -6.43 -7.05 -1.78
N ILE A 66 -7.15 -5.99 -2.10
CA ILE A 66 -7.72 -5.08 -1.11
C ILE A 66 -9.05 -4.52 -1.65
N PRO A 67 -10.13 -4.55 -0.87
CA PRO A 67 -11.36 -3.88 -1.25
C PRO A 67 -11.16 -2.38 -1.47
N LYS A 68 -11.76 -1.82 -2.51
CA LYS A 68 -11.72 -0.37 -2.80
C LYS A 68 -12.17 0.47 -1.60
N GLN A 69 -13.17 -0.01 -0.87
CA GLN A 69 -13.68 0.64 0.32
C GLN A 69 -12.64 0.68 1.44
N ASP A 70 -11.84 -0.37 1.61
CA ASP A 70 -10.77 -0.39 2.62
C ASP A 70 -9.61 0.56 2.25
N VAL A 71 -9.30 0.69 0.96
CA VAL A 71 -8.33 1.71 0.50
C VAL A 71 -8.82 3.12 0.83
N ALA A 72 -10.10 3.40 0.59
CA ALA A 72 -10.70 4.69 0.94
C ALA A 72 -10.62 4.97 2.45
N GLU A 73 -10.86 3.96 3.28
CA GLU A 73 -10.72 4.06 4.73
C GLU A 73 -9.28 4.39 5.14
N VAL A 74 -8.28 3.69 4.58
CA VAL A 74 -6.86 4.00 4.85
C VAL A 74 -6.51 5.43 4.47
N ILE A 75 -7.02 5.93 3.34
CA ILE A 75 -6.80 7.32 2.91
C ILE A 75 -7.39 8.31 3.92
N ILE A 76 -8.62 8.09 4.36
CA ILE A 76 -9.27 8.94 5.37
C ILE A 76 -8.48 8.92 6.67
N GLN A 77 -8.07 7.73 7.12
CA GLN A 77 -7.26 7.60 8.33
C GLN A 77 -5.91 8.30 8.20
N ALA A 78 -5.26 8.23 7.03
CA ALA A 78 -4.00 8.94 6.79
C ALA A 78 -4.10 10.46 6.97
N LEU A 79 -5.29 11.04 6.77
CA LEU A 79 -5.52 12.46 7.02
C LEU A 79 -5.67 12.79 8.52
N LEU A 80 -6.01 11.81 9.34
CA LEU A 80 -6.25 11.98 10.78
C LEU A 80 -5.01 11.68 11.63
N TRP A 81 -4.06 10.93 11.09
CA TRP A 81 -2.87 10.49 11.81
C TRP A 81 -1.61 11.21 11.35
N PRO A 82 -0.99 12.05 12.20
CA PRO A 82 0.28 12.72 11.85
C PRO A 82 1.40 11.76 11.46
N GLU A 83 1.38 10.54 11.98
CA GLU A 83 2.35 9.47 11.67
C GLU A 83 2.28 8.99 10.22
N ALA A 84 1.20 9.30 9.50
CA ALA A 84 1.07 9.03 8.07
C ALA A 84 1.91 9.98 7.21
N ILE A 85 2.27 11.14 7.72
CA ILE A 85 3.05 12.14 7.00
C ILE A 85 4.46 11.61 6.72
N GLY A 86 4.89 11.75 5.47
CA GLY A 86 6.20 11.27 5.02
C GLY A 86 6.28 9.76 4.82
N ARG A 87 5.12 9.07 4.75
CA ARG A 87 5.05 7.61 4.59
C ARG A 87 4.82 7.22 3.14
N SER A 88 5.54 6.17 2.72
CA SER A 88 5.31 5.44 1.48
C SER A 88 5.25 3.96 1.81
N ILE A 89 4.09 3.33 1.66
CA ILE A 89 3.82 1.97 2.10
C ILE A 89 2.97 1.21 1.09
N ASP A 90 3.14 -0.11 1.07
CA ASP A 90 2.31 -1.04 0.31
C ASP A 90 1.19 -1.55 1.22
N ILE A 91 -0.05 -1.56 0.75
CA ILE A 91 -1.22 -1.99 1.51
C ILE A 91 -1.97 -3.15 0.85
N ALA A 92 -2.43 -4.09 1.66
CA ALA A 92 -3.28 -5.21 1.24
C ALA A 92 -4.22 -5.61 2.37
N SER A 93 -5.16 -6.51 2.12
CA SER A 93 -6.03 -7.09 3.15
C SER A 93 -5.66 -8.53 3.42
N LEU A 94 -5.74 -8.95 4.69
CA LEU A 94 -5.63 -10.35 5.08
C LEU A 94 -6.76 -11.18 4.44
N PRO A 95 -6.49 -12.43 3.98
CA PRO A 95 -7.55 -13.35 3.59
C PRO A 95 -8.50 -13.65 4.75
N ILE A 96 -9.76 -13.90 4.46
CA ILE A 96 -10.78 -14.22 5.49
C ILE A 96 -10.39 -15.46 6.29
N GLU A 97 -9.77 -16.43 5.66
CA GLU A 97 -9.35 -17.70 6.25
C GLU A 97 -8.32 -17.55 7.38
N ASN A 98 -7.52 -16.50 7.35
CA ASN A 98 -6.49 -16.24 8.37
C ASN A 98 -7.03 -15.47 9.59
N GLN A 99 -8.32 -15.11 9.61
CA GLN A 99 -8.96 -14.49 10.78
C GLN A 99 -9.46 -15.52 11.81
N SER A 100 -9.34 -16.82 11.52
CA SER A 100 -9.86 -17.93 12.37
C SER A 100 -8.94 -18.33 13.52
N GLY A 101 -7.86 -17.63 13.79
CA GLY A 101 -6.98 -17.87 14.92
C GLY A 101 -7.40 -17.11 16.19
N ASN A 102 -8.22 -17.74 17.04
CA ASN A 102 -8.73 -17.29 18.34
C ASN A 102 -10.12 -16.62 18.34
N ASN A 103 -11.12 -17.35 17.88
CA ASN A 103 -12.50 -17.02 18.20
C ASN A 103 -12.92 -17.63 19.54
N ASN A 104 -12.54 -16.97 20.64
CA ASN A 104 -13.24 -17.12 21.92
C ASN A 104 -13.57 -15.73 22.48
N ASN A 105 -14.23 -14.89 21.70
CA ASN A 105 -15.03 -13.79 22.27
C ASN A 105 -16.05 -13.30 21.23
N ASN A 106 -17.31 -13.57 21.51
CA ASN A 106 -18.50 -13.05 20.83
C ASN A 106 -18.68 -11.53 21.05
N ASN A 107 -17.68 -10.74 20.67
CA ASN A 107 -17.82 -9.30 20.56
C ASN A 107 -17.33 -8.91 19.17
N VAL A 108 -18.21 -9.09 18.17
CA VAL A 108 -18.15 -8.27 16.95
C VAL A 108 -18.46 -6.85 17.42
N LYS A 109 -17.40 -6.12 17.80
CA LYS A 109 -17.50 -4.68 17.96
C LYS A 109 -17.89 -4.14 16.60
N ASP A 110 -19.01 -3.44 16.58
CA ASP A 110 -19.43 -2.59 15.47
C ASP A 110 -18.36 -1.50 15.29
N GLY A 111 -17.29 -1.82 14.55
CA GLY A 111 -16.14 -0.98 14.36
C GLY A 111 -15.14 -1.66 13.42
N SER A 112 -14.39 -0.86 12.69
CA SER A 112 -13.34 -1.31 11.78
C SER A 112 -12.49 -2.42 12.42
N PRO A 113 -12.20 -3.53 11.72
CA PRO A 113 -11.32 -4.59 12.23
C PRO A 113 -9.88 -4.10 12.44
N ASN A 114 -9.61 -2.84 12.13
CA ASN A 114 -8.28 -2.26 12.12
C ASN A 114 -7.99 -1.48 13.40
N ASP A 115 -6.86 -1.76 13.98
CA ASP A 115 -6.24 -0.93 15.01
C ASP A 115 -5.35 0.14 14.33
N TRP A 116 -5.92 1.32 14.08
CA TRP A 116 -5.24 2.40 13.38
C TRP A 116 -4.06 2.98 14.14
N LEU A 117 -4.09 2.97 15.48
CA LEU A 117 -2.95 3.38 16.28
C LEU A 117 -1.76 2.44 16.01
N ARG A 118 -1.97 1.14 16.09
CA ARG A 118 -0.94 0.13 15.78
C ARG A 118 -0.49 0.21 14.33
N PHE A 119 -1.43 0.42 13.41
CA PHE A 119 -1.15 0.51 11.97
C PHE A 119 -0.15 1.64 11.67
N TRP A 120 -0.41 2.86 12.17
CA TRP A 120 0.43 4.02 11.88
C TRP A 120 1.66 4.15 12.77
N SER A 121 1.68 3.58 13.98
CA SER A 121 2.82 3.62 14.90
C SER A 121 3.98 2.74 14.48
N ARG A 122 3.74 1.73 13.64
CA ARG A 122 4.80 0.86 13.13
C ARG A 122 5.72 1.63 12.19
N PRO A 123 7.05 1.70 12.42
CA PRO A 123 7.97 2.40 11.54
C PRO A 123 8.20 1.65 10.24
N GLY A 124 8.49 2.37 9.16
CA GLY A 124 8.85 1.79 7.87
C GLY A 124 8.44 2.67 6.70
N ASN A 125 9.23 2.61 5.64
CA ASN A 125 9.00 3.29 4.36
C ASN A 125 9.57 2.47 3.22
N CYS A 126 8.92 2.54 2.05
CA CYS A 126 9.50 2.02 0.82
C CYS A 126 10.80 2.76 0.49
N VAL A 127 11.80 2.00 0.03
CA VAL A 127 13.08 2.54 -0.44
C VAL A 127 12.98 2.81 -1.95
N TYR A 128 13.42 3.98 -2.36
CA TYR A 128 13.48 4.38 -3.76
C TYR A 128 14.94 4.35 -4.22
N PRO A 129 15.34 3.42 -5.10
CA PRO A 129 16.70 3.33 -5.61
C PRO A 129 17.17 4.64 -6.25
N ALA A 130 18.44 4.99 -6.06
CA ALA A 130 19.04 6.22 -6.58
C ALA A 130 19.04 6.29 -8.12
N ASP A 131 19.10 5.14 -8.79
CA ASP A 131 19.13 5.01 -10.26
C ASP A 131 17.91 5.62 -10.96
N PHE A 132 16.83 5.92 -10.21
CA PHE A 132 15.68 6.65 -10.72
C PHE A 132 15.91 8.17 -10.80
N ASP A 133 17.01 8.69 -10.25
CA ASP A 133 17.30 10.14 -10.28
C ASP A 133 17.72 10.64 -11.68
N ASP A 134 18.13 9.73 -12.59
CA ASP A 134 18.57 10.08 -13.95
C ASP A 134 17.45 10.30 -14.96
N LEU A 135 16.19 10.30 -14.51
CA LEU A 135 15.07 10.79 -15.32
C LEU A 135 15.16 12.31 -15.42
N LYS A 136 16.09 12.78 -16.23
CA LYS A 136 16.07 14.15 -16.72
C LYS A 136 14.80 14.31 -17.57
N PHE A 137 13.82 14.99 -17.02
CA PHE A 137 12.73 15.53 -17.82
C PHE A 137 13.36 16.55 -18.78
N LYS A 138 13.55 16.13 -20.00
CA LYS A 138 13.82 17.07 -21.10
C LYS A 138 12.51 17.65 -21.58
#